data_cf5b5e75bd84cfa79e1b715142d0d550
#
_entry.id   cf5b5e75bd84cfa79e1b715142d0d550
#
_cell.length_a   1.000
_cell.length_b   1.000
_cell.length_c   1.000
_cell.angle_alpha   90.00
_cell.angle_beta   90.00
_cell.angle_gamma   90.00
#
_symmetry.space_group_name_H-M   'P 1'
#
loop_
_entity.id
_entity.type
_entity.pdbx_description
1 polymer ?
#
loop_
_entity_poly.entity_id
_entity_poly.type
_entity_poly.pdbx_seq_one_letter_code
_entity_poly.pdbx_strand_id
1 'polypeptide(L)'
;IFTAEDDEAEMHRRVERLDPFEERHGYNHDLKIVSLPNVGGVFAIMNESNGEFGTTAEFEKIYEQILQMSNLKLIVFDPLASFVHADVNADPAAGAALTGLLARMATETGASVLVCHHMTKIKDNAVIKTPEEARNLIRGTTALVDGVRSSFALWQVDAQRGKKTCERLGLPYQRNSCFDGAVVKSNGPASRNVRHFVRDPMTGLLNDRTEEIKSLNSGTVLEMKLDAMADWIIHCEREGVALTHMSGNNGVHKRSEDADAPEILQGIGKQTLEGYVRSLQQDNRIDKFQLTATGGRVWLGAVDGPMSRGEYEAVTARDNV
;
A
#
# COMPACT_ATOMS: atom_id res chain seq x y z
N ILE A 1 -17.77 -10.24 18.57
CA ILE A 1 -17.52 -10.78 17.23
C ILE A 1 -18.40 -12.00 17.04
N PHE A 2 -19.14 -12.05 15.94
CA PHE A 2 -19.86 -13.24 15.48
C PHE A 2 -19.12 -13.78 14.26
N THR A 3 -18.61 -15.02 14.33
CA THR A 3 -17.97 -15.68 13.21
C THR A 3 -18.79 -16.90 12.78
N ALA A 4 -19.01 -17.04 11.47
CA ALA A 4 -19.78 -18.12 10.89
C ALA A 4 -18.92 -19.19 10.19
N GLU A 5 -17.65 -18.92 9.96
CA GLU A 5 -16.73 -19.79 9.23
C GLU A 5 -15.74 -20.53 10.15
N ASP A 6 -15.32 -19.89 11.23
CA ASP A 6 -14.28 -20.42 12.12
C ASP A 6 -14.89 -21.04 13.38
N ASP A 7 -14.37 -22.21 13.75
CA ASP A 7 -14.72 -22.86 15.01
C ASP A 7 -13.98 -22.19 16.20
N GLU A 8 -14.40 -22.54 17.41
CA GLU A 8 -13.85 -21.98 18.64
C GLU A 8 -12.33 -22.24 18.76
N ALA A 9 -11.87 -23.43 18.35
CA ALA A 9 -10.47 -23.80 18.41
C ALA A 9 -9.61 -22.96 17.47
N GLU A 10 -10.11 -22.65 16.25
CA GLU A 10 -9.41 -21.76 15.33
C GLU A 10 -9.40 -20.32 15.85
N MET A 11 -10.51 -19.83 16.42
CA MET A 11 -10.54 -18.50 17.00
C MET A 11 -9.56 -18.37 18.17
N HIS A 12 -9.44 -19.37 19.03
CA HIS A 12 -8.42 -19.41 20.09
C HIS A 12 -7.01 -19.31 19.50
N ARG A 13 -6.68 -20.15 18.51
CA ARG A 13 -5.36 -20.10 17.85
C ARG A 13 -5.06 -18.73 17.24
N ARG A 14 -6.04 -18.06 16.63
CA ARG A 14 -5.86 -16.71 16.07
C ARG A 14 -5.65 -15.66 17.16
N VAL A 15 -6.44 -15.69 18.21
CA VAL A 15 -6.29 -14.76 19.32
C VAL A 15 -4.94 -14.93 20.01
N GLU A 16 -4.51 -16.17 20.23
CA GLU A 16 -3.20 -16.48 20.82
C GLU A 16 -2.03 -15.92 19.98
N ARG A 17 -2.11 -16.06 18.64
CA ARG A 17 -1.10 -15.48 17.75
C ARG A 17 -1.10 -13.94 17.74
N LEU A 18 -2.28 -13.33 17.90
CA LEU A 18 -2.43 -11.88 17.94
C LEU A 18 -1.98 -11.28 19.27
N ASP A 19 -2.12 -12.02 20.34
CA ASP A 19 -1.89 -11.59 21.70
C ASP A 19 -1.11 -12.68 22.48
N PRO A 20 0.16 -12.94 22.07
CA PRO A 20 0.98 -14.00 22.64
C PRO A 20 1.37 -13.79 24.11
N PHE A 21 1.22 -12.57 24.60
CA PHE A 21 1.49 -12.20 26.01
C PHE A 21 0.21 -12.13 26.84
N GLU A 22 -0.94 -12.52 26.27
CA GLU A 22 -2.24 -12.52 26.95
C GLU A 22 -2.64 -11.17 27.56
N GLU A 23 -2.21 -10.07 26.96
CA GLU A 23 -2.47 -8.71 27.45
C GLU A 23 -3.96 -8.41 27.57
N ARG A 24 -4.81 -9.10 26.76
CA ARG A 24 -6.27 -9.02 26.83
C ARG A 24 -6.84 -9.35 28.22
N HIS A 25 -6.17 -10.18 29.01
CA HIS A 25 -6.62 -10.52 30.35
C HIS A 25 -6.50 -9.37 31.34
N GLY A 26 -5.68 -8.37 31.03
CA GLY A 26 -5.58 -7.12 31.81
C GLY A 26 -6.76 -6.16 31.59
N TYR A 27 -7.59 -6.38 30.56
CA TYR A 27 -8.66 -5.46 30.13
C TYR A 27 -10.09 -5.97 30.40
N ASN A 28 -10.33 -6.64 31.53
CA ASN A 28 -11.66 -6.96 32.03
C ASN A 28 -12.67 -7.55 31.03
N HIS A 29 -12.29 -8.56 30.25
CA HIS A 29 -13.23 -9.32 29.38
C HIS A 29 -13.88 -8.52 28.25
N ASP A 30 -13.20 -7.54 27.70
CA ASP A 30 -13.77 -6.65 26.70
C ASP A 30 -13.90 -7.29 25.30
N LEU A 31 -13.42 -8.53 25.10
CA LEU A 31 -13.55 -9.27 23.86
C LEU A 31 -14.47 -10.50 24.05
N LYS A 32 -15.63 -10.49 23.37
CA LYS A 32 -16.51 -11.68 23.27
C LYS A 32 -16.52 -12.18 21.84
N ILE A 33 -16.21 -13.45 21.64
CA ILE A 33 -16.25 -14.11 20.34
C ILE A 33 -17.28 -15.23 20.42
N VAL A 34 -18.20 -15.24 19.46
CA VAL A 34 -19.25 -16.25 19.32
C VAL A 34 -18.97 -17.01 18.03
N SER A 35 -18.47 -18.23 18.15
CA SER A 35 -18.30 -19.16 17.04
C SER A 35 -19.63 -19.86 16.77
N LEU A 36 -20.32 -19.47 15.71
CA LEU A 36 -21.64 -20.01 15.38
C LEU A 36 -21.64 -21.51 15.05
N PRO A 37 -20.60 -22.08 14.41
CA PRO A 37 -20.49 -23.52 14.25
C PRO A 37 -20.59 -24.31 15.55
N ASN A 38 -20.14 -23.72 16.68
CA ASN A 38 -20.15 -24.39 17.99
C ASN A 38 -21.43 -24.15 18.80
N VAL A 39 -22.24 -23.14 18.49
CA VAL A 39 -23.41 -22.75 19.31
C VAL A 39 -24.76 -22.96 18.63
N GLY A 40 -24.82 -23.86 17.66
CA GLY A 40 -26.11 -24.26 17.04
C GLY A 40 -26.33 -23.74 15.64
N GLY A 41 -25.33 -23.10 15.03
CA GLY A 41 -25.37 -22.65 13.63
C GLY A 41 -25.59 -21.17 13.46
N VAL A 42 -25.69 -20.76 12.20
CA VAL A 42 -25.82 -19.35 11.80
C VAL A 42 -27.27 -18.89 11.96
N PHE A 43 -27.44 -17.69 12.48
CA PHE A 43 -28.73 -16.97 12.47
C PHE A 43 -28.73 -15.89 11.39
N ALA A 44 -29.90 -15.60 10.82
CA ALA A 44 -30.03 -14.49 9.90
C ALA A 44 -30.38 -13.20 10.67
N ILE A 45 -29.67 -12.11 10.38
CA ILE A 45 -30.02 -10.77 10.87
C ILE A 45 -31.31 -10.30 10.21
N MET A 46 -31.43 -10.55 8.90
CA MET A 46 -32.51 -10.08 8.07
C MET A 46 -32.98 -11.20 7.12
N ASN A 47 -34.28 -11.29 6.94
CA ASN A 47 -34.90 -12.11 5.92
C ASN A 47 -35.84 -11.26 5.05
N GLU A 48 -36.29 -11.85 3.96
CA GLU A 48 -37.31 -11.33 3.08
C GLU A 48 -38.53 -12.24 3.16
N SER A 49 -39.73 -11.65 3.33
CA SER A 49 -40.98 -12.35 3.30
C SER A 49 -42.03 -11.50 2.56
N ASN A 50 -42.60 -12.04 1.48
CA ASN A 50 -43.59 -11.37 0.64
C ASN A 50 -43.15 -9.99 0.12
N GLY A 51 -41.88 -9.81 -0.19
CA GLY A 51 -41.33 -8.54 -0.66
C GLY A 51 -41.05 -7.51 0.45
N GLU A 52 -41.20 -7.88 1.70
CA GLU A 52 -40.88 -7.04 2.85
C GLU A 52 -39.60 -7.57 3.54
N PHE A 53 -38.72 -6.65 3.90
CA PHE A 53 -37.51 -6.96 4.64
C PHE A 53 -37.70 -6.74 6.12
N GLY A 54 -37.38 -7.73 6.94
CA GLY A 54 -37.51 -7.68 8.37
C GLY A 54 -36.41 -8.42 9.11
N THR A 55 -36.27 -8.14 10.40
CA THR A 55 -35.39 -8.88 11.30
C THR A 55 -35.97 -10.26 11.60
N THR A 56 -35.09 -11.23 11.90
CA THR A 56 -35.54 -12.55 12.35
C THR A 56 -35.76 -12.58 13.86
N ALA A 57 -36.64 -13.49 14.31
CA ALA A 57 -36.90 -13.66 15.74
C ALA A 57 -35.64 -14.09 16.53
N GLU A 58 -34.77 -14.86 15.90
CA GLU A 58 -33.49 -15.28 16.45
C GLU A 58 -32.55 -14.08 16.64
N PHE A 59 -32.49 -13.21 15.65
CA PHE A 59 -31.69 -11.99 15.72
C PHE A 59 -32.17 -11.05 16.79
N GLU A 60 -33.48 -10.83 16.92
CA GLU A 60 -34.07 -9.94 17.94
C GLU A 60 -33.66 -10.39 19.37
N LYS A 61 -33.66 -11.68 19.66
CA LYS A 61 -33.20 -12.22 20.95
C LYS A 61 -31.74 -11.95 21.22
N ILE A 62 -30.90 -12.05 20.20
CA ILE A 62 -29.46 -11.77 20.31
C ILE A 62 -29.26 -10.26 20.45
N TYR A 63 -30.05 -9.48 19.72
CA TYR A 63 -29.96 -8.02 19.74
C TYR A 63 -30.35 -7.44 21.11
N GLU A 64 -31.39 -8.00 21.77
CA GLU A 64 -31.71 -7.64 23.14
C GLU A 64 -30.55 -7.87 24.11
N GLN A 65 -29.79 -8.96 23.93
CA GLN A 65 -28.60 -9.21 24.74
C GLN A 65 -27.48 -8.22 24.44
N ILE A 66 -27.30 -7.86 23.16
CA ILE A 66 -26.32 -6.85 22.75
C ILE A 66 -26.64 -5.49 23.37
N LEU A 67 -27.91 -5.08 23.40
CA LEU A 67 -28.36 -3.82 24.00
C LEU A 67 -28.10 -3.75 25.52
N GLN A 68 -28.01 -4.88 26.20
CA GLN A 68 -27.71 -4.96 27.63
C GLN A 68 -26.20 -4.85 27.93
N MET A 69 -25.32 -4.93 26.91
CA MET A 69 -23.89 -4.82 27.09
C MET A 69 -23.48 -3.38 27.40
N SER A 70 -22.93 -3.15 28.58
CA SER A 70 -22.39 -1.83 28.95
C SER A 70 -21.10 -1.53 28.16
N ASN A 71 -20.93 -0.28 27.74
CA ASN A 71 -19.70 0.22 27.11
C ASN A 71 -19.28 -0.50 25.82
N LEU A 72 -20.23 -1.06 25.06
CA LEU A 72 -19.97 -1.73 23.79
C LEU A 72 -19.36 -0.73 22.77
N LYS A 73 -18.26 -1.11 22.10
CA LYS A 73 -17.54 -0.26 21.14
C LYS A 73 -17.59 -0.77 19.72
N LEU A 74 -17.64 -2.09 19.56
CA LEU A 74 -17.56 -2.72 18.25
C LEU A 74 -18.38 -4.00 18.19
N ILE A 75 -19.19 -4.14 17.15
CA ILE A 75 -19.88 -5.37 16.78
C ILE A 75 -19.32 -5.82 15.44
N VAL A 76 -18.95 -7.10 15.29
CA VAL A 76 -18.40 -7.64 14.05
C VAL A 76 -19.23 -8.84 13.58
N PHE A 77 -19.58 -8.86 12.29
CA PHE A 77 -20.18 -10.01 11.60
C PHE A 77 -19.24 -10.50 10.49
N ASP A 78 -18.79 -11.76 10.57
CA ASP A 78 -17.80 -12.34 9.67
C ASP A 78 -18.19 -13.76 9.23
N PRO A 79 -18.49 -13.98 7.93
CA PRO A 79 -18.74 -12.99 6.88
C PRO A 79 -20.21 -12.57 6.82
N LEU A 80 -20.49 -11.38 6.30
CA LEU A 80 -21.85 -10.85 6.16
C LEU A 80 -22.80 -11.81 5.42
N ALA A 81 -22.29 -12.47 4.39
CA ALA A 81 -23.08 -13.39 3.56
C ALA A 81 -23.75 -14.52 4.35
N SER A 82 -23.18 -14.91 5.50
CA SER A 82 -23.74 -15.95 6.37
C SER A 82 -24.90 -15.45 7.25
N PHE A 83 -25.04 -14.14 7.39
CA PHE A 83 -26.02 -13.51 8.30
C PHE A 83 -27.22 -12.88 7.59
N VAL A 84 -27.34 -13.04 6.27
CA VAL A 84 -28.43 -12.40 5.50
C VAL A 84 -29.09 -13.40 4.58
N HIS A 85 -30.41 -13.60 4.75
CA HIS A 85 -31.23 -14.48 3.91
C HIS A 85 -32.02 -13.72 2.83
N ALA A 86 -31.60 -12.48 2.50
CA ALA A 86 -32.13 -11.69 1.38
C ALA A 86 -31.03 -11.54 0.32
N ASP A 87 -31.42 -11.35 -0.94
CA ASP A 87 -30.44 -11.23 -2.03
C ASP A 87 -29.85 -9.81 -2.11
N VAL A 88 -29.00 -9.49 -1.15
CA VAL A 88 -28.25 -8.22 -1.13
C VAL A 88 -27.24 -8.10 -2.28
N ASN A 89 -27.01 -9.19 -3.03
CA ASN A 89 -26.10 -9.17 -4.17
C ASN A 89 -26.79 -8.70 -5.46
N ALA A 90 -28.08 -8.91 -5.61
CA ALA A 90 -28.83 -8.56 -6.81
C ALA A 90 -29.92 -7.51 -6.56
N ASP A 91 -30.48 -7.42 -5.33
CA ASP A 91 -31.54 -6.48 -4.99
C ASP A 91 -31.01 -5.24 -4.24
N PRO A 92 -31.06 -4.05 -4.85
CA PRO A 92 -30.69 -2.80 -4.18
C PRO A 92 -31.56 -2.47 -2.96
N ALA A 93 -32.87 -2.89 -2.94
CA ALA A 93 -33.73 -2.65 -1.81
C ALA A 93 -33.30 -3.49 -0.59
N ALA A 94 -32.92 -4.74 -0.80
CA ALA A 94 -32.30 -5.58 0.23
C ALA A 94 -31.01 -4.98 0.79
N GLY A 95 -30.14 -4.45 -0.08
CA GLY A 95 -28.91 -3.76 0.33
C GLY A 95 -29.20 -2.51 1.17
N ALA A 96 -30.18 -1.71 0.79
CA ALA A 96 -30.60 -0.52 1.53
C ALA A 96 -31.24 -0.88 2.88
N ALA A 97 -32.09 -1.88 2.93
CA ALA A 97 -32.72 -2.35 4.16
C ALA A 97 -31.68 -2.86 5.16
N LEU A 98 -30.73 -3.66 4.70
CA LEU A 98 -29.64 -4.18 5.55
C LEU A 98 -28.79 -3.04 6.11
N THR A 99 -28.35 -2.10 5.29
CA THR A 99 -27.51 -0.98 5.76
C THR A 99 -28.27 -0.06 6.72
N GLY A 100 -29.59 0.12 6.52
CA GLY A 100 -30.47 0.79 7.46
C GLY A 100 -30.52 0.09 8.82
N LEU A 101 -30.64 -1.23 8.83
CA LEU A 101 -30.66 -2.05 10.04
C LEU A 101 -29.30 -1.95 10.80
N LEU A 102 -28.18 -2.06 10.09
CA LEU A 102 -26.84 -1.92 10.69
C LEU A 102 -26.62 -0.51 11.27
N ALA A 103 -27.11 0.52 10.59
CA ALA A 103 -27.06 1.90 11.08
C ALA A 103 -27.91 2.09 12.35
N ARG A 104 -29.11 1.48 12.40
CA ARG A 104 -29.95 1.45 13.61
C ARG A 104 -29.20 0.80 14.77
N MET A 105 -28.61 -0.37 14.57
CA MET A 105 -27.80 -1.05 15.57
C MET A 105 -26.68 -0.16 16.11
N ALA A 106 -25.93 0.51 15.22
CA ALA A 106 -24.86 1.40 15.63
C ALA A 106 -25.37 2.60 16.46
N THR A 107 -26.56 3.12 16.13
CA THR A 107 -27.17 4.24 16.86
C THR A 107 -27.68 3.81 18.24
N GLU A 108 -28.40 2.70 18.32
CA GLU A 108 -29.02 2.22 19.56
C GLU A 108 -27.98 1.70 20.58
N THR A 109 -26.90 1.07 20.09
CA THR A 109 -25.83 0.55 20.96
C THR A 109 -24.74 1.57 21.26
N GLY A 110 -24.60 2.63 20.47
CA GLY A 110 -23.47 3.56 20.50
C GLY A 110 -22.15 2.93 20.02
N ALA A 111 -22.20 1.73 19.44
CA ALA A 111 -21.03 0.98 18.95
C ALA A 111 -20.88 1.12 17.44
N SER A 112 -19.64 0.92 16.94
CA SER A 112 -19.40 0.72 15.52
C SER A 112 -19.84 -0.69 15.11
N VAL A 113 -20.49 -0.83 13.95
CA VAL A 113 -20.83 -2.14 13.37
C VAL A 113 -19.93 -2.37 12.17
N LEU A 114 -19.10 -3.42 12.22
CA LEU A 114 -18.22 -3.86 11.16
C LEU A 114 -18.76 -5.14 10.53
N VAL A 115 -18.84 -5.16 9.21
CA VAL A 115 -19.19 -6.36 8.46
C VAL A 115 -18.06 -6.74 7.53
N CYS A 116 -17.61 -7.99 7.59
CA CYS A 116 -16.66 -8.56 6.66
C CYS A 116 -17.43 -9.12 5.46
N HIS A 117 -17.01 -8.76 4.26
CA HIS A 117 -17.70 -9.19 3.05
C HIS A 117 -16.74 -9.56 1.95
N HIS A 118 -17.11 -10.55 1.13
CA HIS A 118 -16.26 -11.05 0.07
C HIS A 118 -16.21 -10.09 -1.12
N MET A 119 -15.09 -10.08 -1.80
CA MET A 119 -14.97 -9.50 -3.13
C MET A 119 -15.31 -10.54 -4.21
N THR A 120 -15.76 -10.07 -5.37
CA THR A 120 -15.96 -10.91 -6.55
C THR A 120 -14.60 -11.48 -6.99
N LYS A 121 -14.60 -12.73 -7.42
CA LYS A 121 -13.37 -13.34 -7.98
C LYS A 121 -12.89 -12.54 -9.19
N ILE A 122 -11.64 -12.14 -9.15
CA ILE A 122 -10.98 -11.49 -10.27
C ILE A 122 -10.76 -12.55 -11.35
N LYS A 123 -11.07 -12.21 -12.61
CA LYS A 123 -10.76 -13.10 -13.75
C LYS A 123 -9.24 -13.29 -13.84
N ASP A 124 -8.82 -14.45 -14.30
CA ASP A 124 -7.41 -14.80 -14.44
C ASP A 124 -6.63 -13.67 -15.12
N ASN A 125 -5.54 -13.23 -14.46
CA ASN A 125 -4.65 -12.14 -14.86
C ASN A 125 -5.18 -10.69 -14.75
N ALA A 126 -6.37 -10.43 -14.25
CA ALA A 126 -6.78 -9.07 -13.96
C ALA A 126 -6.09 -8.57 -12.67
N VAL A 127 -5.50 -7.40 -12.73
CA VAL A 127 -4.82 -6.74 -11.60
C VAL A 127 -5.63 -5.54 -11.18
N ILE A 128 -5.99 -5.46 -9.91
CA ILE A 128 -6.61 -4.26 -9.33
C ILE A 128 -5.51 -3.20 -9.19
N LYS A 129 -5.69 -2.05 -9.81
CA LYS A 129 -4.72 -0.95 -9.81
C LYS A 129 -5.17 0.24 -9.00
N THR A 130 -6.48 0.44 -8.86
CA THR A 130 -7.05 1.61 -8.21
C THR A 130 -8.09 1.23 -7.14
N PRO A 131 -8.31 2.10 -6.14
CA PRO A 131 -9.38 1.91 -5.15
C PRO A 131 -10.78 1.84 -5.78
N GLU A 132 -11.00 2.52 -6.91
CA GLU A 132 -12.26 2.50 -7.66
C GLU A 132 -12.52 1.13 -8.29
N GLU A 133 -11.48 0.52 -8.88
CA GLU A 133 -11.56 -0.86 -9.38
C GLU A 133 -11.87 -1.84 -8.23
N ALA A 134 -11.19 -1.68 -7.08
CA ALA A 134 -11.44 -2.48 -5.88
C ALA A 134 -12.87 -2.33 -5.36
N ARG A 135 -13.41 -1.09 -5.34
CA ARG A 135 -14.80 -0.82 -4.97
C ARG A 135 -15.79 -1.60 -5.83
N ASN A 136 -15.58 -1.60 -7.14
CA ASN A 136 -16.46 -2.27 -8.10
C ASN A 136 -16.44 -3.80 -8.00
N LEU A 137 -15.45 -4.35 -7.29
CA LEU A 137 -15.32 -5.79 -7.03
C LEU A 137 -15.90 -6.21 -5.67
N ILE A 138 -16.33 -5.29 -4.82
CA ILE A 138 -17.06 -5.65 -3.61
C ILE A 138 -18.35 -6.35 -4.05
N ARG A 139 -18.58 -7.56 -3.53
CA ARG A 139 -19.77 -8.34 -3.85
C ARG A 139 -21.01 -7.61 -3.34
N GLY A 140 -22.09 -7.63 -4.11
CA GLY A 140 -23.34 -6.99 -3.75
C GLY A 140 -23.72 -5.81 -4.66
N THR A 141 -24.88 -5.24 -4.36
CA THR A 141 -25.35 -4.04 -5.06
C THR A 141 -24.59 -2.79 -4.61
N THR A 142 -24.59 -1.77 -5.45
CA THR A 142 -24.01 -0.46 -5.08
C THR A 142 -24.67 0.10 -3.82
N ALA A 143 -25.94 -0.19 -3.58
CA ALA A 143 -26.68 0.22 -2.39
C ALA A 143 -26.04 -0.29 -1.08
N LEU A 144 -25.46 -1.49 -1.09
CA LEU A 144 -24.75 -2.02 0.07
C LEU A 144 -23.51 -1.18 0.39
N VAL A 145 -22.67 -0.88 -0.62
CA VAL A 145 -21.45 -0.09 -0.43
C VAL A 145 -21.77 1.37 -0.13
N ASP A 146 -22.79 1.93 -0.78
CA ASP A 146 -23.18 3.33 -0.59
C ASP A 146 -23.91 3.58 0.73
N GLY A 147 -24.61 2.58 1.26
CA GLY A 147 -25.33 2.67 2.51
C GLY A 147 -24.45 2.69 3.77
N VAL A 148 -23.25 2.10 3.73
CA VAL A 148 -22.34 2.12 4.89
C VAL A 148 -21.60 3.45 5.01
N ARG A 149 -21.13 3.79 6.22
CA ARG A 149 -20.36 5.04 6.48
C ARG A 149 -18.97 5.00 5.90
N SER A 150 -18.33 3.86 5.92
CA SER A 150 -16.96 3.65 5.39
C SER A 150 -16.83 2.23 4.85
N SER A 151 -16.08 2.07 3.77
CA SER A 151 -15.74 0.79 3.20
C SER A 151 -14.24 0.74 2.91
N PHE A 152 -13.59 -0.31 3.41
CA PHE A 152 -12.18 -0.62 3.13
C PHE A 152 -12.12 -1.88 2.27
N ALA A 153 -11.49 -1.81 1.13
CA ALA A 153 -11.23 -2.97 0.29
C ALA A 153 -9.81 -3.48 0.50
N LEU A 154 -9.66 -4.80 0.61
CA LEU A 154 -8.39 -5.50 0.72
C LEU A 154 -8.32 -6.52 -0.42
N TRP A 155 -7.28 -6.46 -1.25
CA TRP A 155 -7.14 -7.36 -2.39
C TRP A 155 -5.73 -7.91 -2.52
N GLN A 156 -5.65 -9.10 -3.09
CA GLN A 156 -4.37 -9.75 -3.31
C GLN A 156 -3.57 -9.07 -4.42
N VAL A 157 -2.29 -8.88 -4.19
CA VAL A 157 -1.33 -8.41 -5.20
C VAL A 157 -0.97 -9.58 -6.14
N ASP A 158 -0.75 -9.28 -7.43
CA ASP A 158 -0.30 -10.30 -8.37
C ASP A 158 1.05 -10.93 -7.97
N ALA A 159 1.30 -12.14 -8.45
CA ALA A 159 2.45 -12.93 -8.04
C ALA A 159 3.80 -12.28 -8.37
N GLN A 160 3.90 -11.57 -9.52
CA GLN A 160 5.14 -10.94 -9.94
C GLN A 160 5.48 -9.76 -9.03
N ARG A 161 4.52 -8.89 -8.77
CA ARG A 161 4.65 -7.77 -7.86
C ARG A 161 4.89 -8.23 -6.43
N GLY A 162 4.15 -9.25 -5.97
CA GLY A 162 4.32 -9.83 -4.64
C GLY A 162 5.72 -10.38 -4.40
N LYS A 163 6.29 -11.13 -5.38
CA LYS A 163 7.67 -11.63 -5.31
C LYS A 163 8.67 -10.50 -5.16
N LYS A 164 8.58 -9.46 -6.01
CA LYS A 164 9.48 -8.28 -5.93
C LYS A 164 9.36 -7.55 -4.60
N THR A 165 8.15 -7.43 -4.06
CA THR A 165 7.92 -6.79 -2.76
C THR A 165 8.58 -7.58 -1.63
N CYS A 166 8.35 -8.89 -1.58
CA CYS A 166 8.98 -9.76 -0.57
C CYS A 166 10.50 -9.77 -0.67
N GLU A 167 11.06 -9.86 -1.89
CA GLU A 167 12.50 -9.82 -2.13
C GLU A 167 13.13 -8.53 -1.58
N ARG A 168 12.55 -7.36 -1.86
CA ARG A 168 13.03 -6.08 -1.35
C ARG A 168 12.95 -5.96 0.17
N LEU A 169 11.97 -6.60 0.78
CA LEU A 169 11.80 -6.64 2.23
C LEU A 169 12.65 -7.72 2.91
N GLY A 170 13.41 -8.53 2.15
CA GLY A 170 14.17 -9.66 2.67
C GLY A 170 13.29 -10.79 3.21
N LEU A 171 12.05 -10.92 2.71
CA LEU A 171 11.05 -11.89 3.18
C LEU A 171 10.85 -13.02 2.16
N PRO A 172 10.57 -14.26 2.60
CA PRO A 172 10.21 -15.33 1.68
C PRO A 172 8.83 -15.05 1.07
N TYR A 173 8.73 -15.15 -0.27
CA TYR A 173 7.43 -15.06 -0.94
C TYR A 173 6.65 -16.35 -0.84
N GLN A 174 5.40 -16.25 -0.45
CA GLN A 174 4.41 -17.32 -0.55
C GLN A 174 3.18 -16.78 -1.29
N ARG A 175 2.39 -17.68 -1.87
CA ARG A 175 1.08 -17.29 -2.43
C ARG A 175 0.24 -16.67 -1.32
N ASN A 176 -0.43 -15.56 -1.62
CA ASN A 176 -1.22 -14.79 -0.64
C ASN A 176 -0.39 -14.13 0.49
N SER A 177 0.91 -13.83 0.26
CA SER A 177 1.71 -13.06 1.22
C SER A 177 1.46 -11.56 1.13
N CYS A 178 1.14 -11.03 -0.06
CA CYS A 178 1.07 -9.59 -0.28
C CYS A 178 -0.35 -9.15 -0.67
N PHE A 179 -0.81 -8.08 -0.03
CA PHE A 179 -2.11 -7.48 -0.27
C PHE A 179 -1.96 -5.96 -0.39
N ASP A 180 -2.83 -5.37 -1.20
CA ASP A 180 -3.08 -3.94 -1.18
C ASP A 180 -4.44 -3.68 -0.54
N GLY A 181 -4.59 -2.52 0.07
CA GLY A 181 -5.86 -2.11 0.65
C GLY A 181 -6.04 -0.61 0.63
N ALA A 182 -7.29 -0.17 0.52
CA ALA A 182 -7.63 1.25 0.53
C ALA A 182 -9.04 1.50 1.05
N VAL A 183 -9.27 2.69 1.59
CA VAL A 183 -10.62 3.20 1.81
C VAL A 183 -11.23 3.53 0.46
N VAL A 184 -12.23 2.75 0.05
CA VAL A 184 -12.92 2.90 -1.26
C VAL A 184 -14.18 3.75 -1.17
N LYS A 185 -14.70 3.94 0.05
CA LYS A 185 -15.84 4.82 0.35
C LYS A 185 -15.70 5.39 1.76
N SER A 186 -15.97 6.67 1.92
CA SER A 186 -16.06 7.31 3.23
C SER A 186 -17.02 8.51 3.17
N ASN A 187 -17.85 8.69 4.21
CA ASN A 187 -18.68 9.87 4.40
C ASN A 187 -17.92 10.99 5.14
N GLY A 188 -16.76 10.70 5.70
CA GLY A 188 -15.89 11.65 6.39
C GLY A 188 -14.53 11.81 5.71
N PRO A 189 -13.66 12.65 6.25
CA PRO A 189 -12.30 12.78 5.75
C PRO A 189 -11.56 11.47 5.97
N ALA A 190 -11.05 10.88 4.89
CA ALA A 190 -10.24 9.68 4.93
C ALA A 190 -9.19 9.70 3.82
N SER A 191 -8.00 9.21 4.11
CA SER A 191 -7.01 8.94 3.10
C SER A 191 -7.45 7.77 2.23
N ARG A 192 -7.47 7.98 0.91
CA ARG A 192 -7.75 6.93 -0.08
C ARG A 192 -6.47 6.32 -0.67
N ASN A 193 -5.32 6.66 -0.10
CA ASN A 193 -4.05 6.10 -0.56
C ASN A 193 -4.04 4.59 -0.37
N VAL A 194 -3.51 3.90 -1.36
CA VAL A 194 -3.31 2.46 -1.28
C VAL A 194 -2.25 2.17 -0.22
N ARG A 195 -2.57 1.26 0.68
CA ARG A 195 -1.66 0.69 1.67
C ARG A 195 -1.21 -0.69 1.23
N HIS A 196 0.02 -1.04 1.58
CA HIS A 196 0.65 -2.29 1.23
C HIS A 196 0.83 -3.15 2.47
N PHE A 197 0.21 -4.33 2.46
CA PHE A 197 0.26 -5.26 3.57
C PHE A 197 1.04 -6.51 3.19
N VAL A 198 1.87 -6.99 4.10
CA VAL A 198 2.58 -8.24 3.95
C VAL A 198 2.21 -9.16 5.10
N ARG A 199 1.83 -10.40 4.75
CA ARG A 199 1.48 -11.42 5.73
C ARG A 199 2.74 -11.93 6.43
N ASP A 200 2.72 -11.86 7.74
CA ASP A 200 3.74 -12.50 8.57
C ASP A 200 3.60 -14.02 8.45
N PRO A 201 4.67 -14.75 8.07
CA PRO A 201 4.58 -16.18 7.85
C PRO A 201 4.38 -17.01 9.13
N MET A 202 4.74 -16.46 10.30
CA MET A 202 4.63 -17.13 11.59
C MET A 202 3.27 -16.94 12.22
N THR A 203 2.79 -15.70 12.23
CA THR A 203 1.54 -15.32 12.90
C THR A 203 0.33 -15.32 11.96
N GLY A 204 0.56 -15.18 10.64
CA GLY A 204 -0.50 -15.00 9.65
C GLY A 204 -1.05 -13.58 9.59
N LEU A 205 -0.55 -12.65 10.42
CA LEU A 205 -0.97 -11.26 10.47
C LEU A 205 -0.62 -10.50 9.20
N LEU A 206 -1.49 -9.60 8.79
CA LEU A 206 -1.21 -8.63 7.74
C LEU A 206 -0.59 -7.37 8.37
N ASN A 207 0.71 -7.21 8.21
CA ASN A 207 1.44 -6.03 8.66
C ASN A 207 1.44 -4.95 7.58
N ASP A 208 1.12 -3.72 7.95
CA ASP A 208 1.23 -2.56 7.07
C ASP A 208 2.73 -2.23 6.86
N ARG A 209 3.20 -2.41 5.63
CA ARG A 209 4.58 -2.14 5.20
C ARG A 209 4.66 -0.97 4.22
N THR A 210 3.64 -0.13 4.18
CA THR A 210 3.51 0.96 3.20
C THR A 210 4.70 1.89 3.20
N GLU A 211 5.09 2.39 4.36
CA GLU A 211 6.18 3.38 4.44
C GLU A 211 7.56 2.74 4.19
N GLU A 212 7.75 1.50 4.62
CA GLU A 212 8.97 0.75 4.34
C GLU A 212 9.14 0.51 2.83
N ILE A 213 8.08 0.08 2.13
CA ILE A 213 8.10 -0.12 0.68
C ILE A 213 8.32 1.19 -0.07
N LYS A 214 7.73 2.30 0.36
CA LYS A 214 7.98 3.63 -0.22
C LYS A 214 9.43 4.05 -0.04
N SER A 215 10.00 3.84 1.15
CA SER A 215 11.39 4.17 1.46
C SER A 215 12.35 3.37 0.57
N LEU A 216 12.14 2.06 0.45
CA LEU A 216 12.93 1.19 -0.42
C LEU A 216 12.82 1.59 -1.91
N ASN A 217 11.62 1.94 -2.36
CA ASN A 217 11.41 2.41 -3.73
C ASN A 217 12.10 3.76 -3.98
N SER A 218 12.04 4.68 -3.02
CA SER A 218 12.72 5.98 -3.11
C SER A 218 14.23 5.82 -3.13
N GLY A 219 14.78 4.95 -2.27
CA GLY A 219 16.19 4.61 -2.26
C GLY A 219 16.67 4.01 -3.58
N THR A 220 15.90 3.06 -4.14
CA THR A 220 16.22 2.45 -5.44
C THR A 220 16.20 3.47 -6.58
N VAL A 221 15.23 4.37 -6.63
CA VAL A 221 15.15 5.43 -7.65
C VAL A 221 16.29 6.41 -7.51
N LEU A 222 16.68 6.78 -6.28
CA LEU A 222 17.85 7.64 -6.04
C LEU A 222 19.14 6.97 -6.54
N GLU A 223 19.35 5.70 -6.20
CA GLU A 223 20.53 4.95 -6.64
C GLU A 223 20.59 4.84 -8.17
N MET A 224 19.49 4.54 -8.85
CA MET A 224 19.43 4.55 -10.32
C MET A 224 19.79 5.92 -10.92
N LYS A 225 19.41 7.04 -10.28
CA LYS A 225 19.79 8.38 -10.73
C LYS A 225 21.26 8.68 -10.49
N LEU A 226 21.82 8.22 -9.37
CA LEU A 226 23.24 8.34 -9.08
C LEU A 226 24.09 7.51 -10.05
N ASP A 227 23.68 6.26 -10.34
CA ASP A 227 24.33 5.41 -11.33
C ASP A 227 24.33 6.09 -12.72
N ALA A 228 23.16 6.50 -13.20
CA ALA A 228 23.03 7.16 -14.50
C ALA A 228 23.86 8.43 -14.59
N MET A 229 23.95 9.22 -13.52
CA MET A 229 24.76 10.43 -13.48
C MET A 229 26.26 10.11 -13.50
N ALA A 230 26.72 9.11 -12.75
CA ALA A 230 28.12 8.70 -12.74
C ALA A 230 28.55 8.21 -14.12
N ASP A 231 27.78 7.30 -14.72
CA ASP A 231 28.03 6.74 -16.05
C ASP A 231 28.06 7.84 -17.12
N TRP A 232 27.14 8.80 -17.06
CA TRP A 232 27.11 9.93 -17.99
C TRP A 232 28.32 10.84 -17.85
N ILE A 233 28.74 11.20 -16.63
CA ILE A 233 29.93 12.01 -16.37
C ILE A 233 31.19 11.32 -16.92
N ILE A 234 31.31 10.02 -16.66
CA ILE A 234 32.46 9.20 -17.13
C ILE A 234 32.46 9.06 -18.65
N HIS A 235 31.29 8.88 -19.25
CA HIS A 235 31.14 8.85 -20.71
C HIS A 235 31.55 10.18 -21.34
N CYS A 236 31.04 11.30 -20.83
CA CYS A 236 31.41 12.63 -21.34
C CYS A 236 32.92 12.93 -21.20
N GLU A 237 33.56 12.47 -20.12
CA GLU A 237 35.00 12.55 -19.99
C GLU A 237 35.74 11.78 -21.09
N ARG A 238 35.31 10.54 -21.36
CA ARG A 238 35.96 9.68 -22.39
C ARG A 238 35.79 10.22 -23.80
N GLU A 239 34.65 10.87 -24.07
CA GLU A 239 34.38 11.51 -25.36
C GLU A 239 35.04 12.90 -25.51
N GLY A 240 35.83 13.36 -24.55
CA GLY A 240 36.50 14.67 -24.59
C GLY A 240 35.59 15.86 -24.36
N VAL A 241 34.34 15.66 -23.90
CA VAL A 241 33.34 16.70 -23.64
C VAL A 241 32.95 16.75 -22.16
N ALA A 242 33.92 16.64 -21.29
CA ALA A 242 33.72 16.56 -19.85
C ALA A 242 32.81 17.63 -19.29
N LEU A 243 32.11 17.27 -18.21
CA LEU A 243 31.12 18.12 -17.52
C LEU A 243 31.80 18.91 -16.39
N THR A 244 31.16 20.02 -16.00
CA THR A 244 31.55 20.83 -14.85
C THR A 244 30.49 20.83 -13.77
N HIS A 245 30.90 20.98 -12.51
CA HIS A 245 30.00 21.18 -11.40
C HIS A 245 29.31 22.58 -11.43
N MET A 246 29.98 23.55 -12.08
CA MET A 246 29.55 24.96 -12.12
C MET A 246 28.46 25.21 -13.17
N SER A 247 27.79 26.35 -13.02
CA SER A 247 26.86 26.86 -14.04
C SER A 247 27.64 27.29 -15.28
N GLY A 248 27.22 26.88 -16.46
CA GLY A 248 27.83 27.21 -17.75
C GLY A 248 27.44 26.19 -18.80
N ASN A 249 27.90 26.37 -20.04
CA ASN A 249 27.53 25.51 -21.17
C ASN A 249 27.88 24.03 -20.94
N ASN A 250 28.91 23.74 -20.16
CA ASN A 250 29.33 22.37 -19.81
C ASN A 250 28.89 21.98 -18.37
N GLY A 251 28.04 22.77 -17.73
CA GLY A 251 27.51 22.47 -16.40
C GLY A 251 26.54 21.30 -16.43
N VAL A 252 26.64 20.38 -15.46
CA VAL A 252 25.77 19.22 -15.33
C VAL A 252 24.28 19.59 -15.50
N HIS A 253 23.81 20.65 -14.84
CA HIS A 253 22.41 21.08 -14.95
C HIS A 253 22.03 21.52 -16.35
N LYS A 254 22.87 22.31 -17.03
CA LYS A 254 22.61 22.78 -18.39
C LYS A 254 22.58 21.61 -19.38
N ARG A 255 23.56 20.74 -19.25
CA ARG A 255 23.74 19.56 -20.11
C ARG A 255 22.71 18.45 -19.85
N SER A 256 22.09 18.40 -18.65
CA SER A 256 21.05 17.41 -18.36
C SER A 256 19.75 17.61 -19.16
N GLU A 257 19.61 18.75 -19.85
CA GLU A 257 18.49 19.02 -20.77
C GLU A 257 18.81 18.65 -22.24
N ASP A 258 20.06 18.29 -22.53
CA ASP A 258 20.47 17.88 -23.88
C ASP A 258 19.97 16.46 -24.22
N ALA A 259 19.86 16.16 -25.52
CA ALA A 259 19.36 14.88 -26.01
C ALA A 259 20.29 13.69 -25.68
N ASP A 260 21.56 13.94 -25.40
CA ASP A 260 22.57 12.93 -25.02
C ASP A 260 22.59 12.66 -23.49
N ALA A 261 21.83 13.42 -22.69
CA ALA A 261 21.72 13.21 -21.27
C ALA A 261 20.73 12.05 -20.93
N PRO A 262 20.99 11.29 -19.87
CA PRO A 262 20.07 10.25 -19.42
C PRO A 262 18.65 10.81 -19.13
N GLU A 263 17.62 10.19 -19.72
CA GLU A 263 16.22 10.61 -19.56
C GLU A 263 15.80 10.73 -18.08
N ILE A 264 16.31 9.83 -17.24
CA ILE A 264 16.04 9.80 -15.78
C ILE A 264 16.56 11.06 -15.05
N LEU A 265 17.47 11.82 -15.64
CA LEU A 265 18.05 13.05 -15.09
C LEU A 265 17.39 14.32 -15.64
N GLN A 266 16.64 14.24 -16.73
CA GLN A 266 15.97 15.39 -17.35
C GLN A 266 14.90 15.99 -16.43
N GLY A 267 14.75 17.32 -16.46
CA GLY A 267 13.78 18.04 -15.61
C GLY A 267 14.14 18.10 -14.12
N ILE A 268 15.28 17.57 -13.70
CA ILE A 268 15.74 17.66 -12.30
C ILE A 268 16.35 19.03 -12.03
N GLY A 269 15.85 19.69 -10.96
CA GLY A 269 16.32 21.02 -10.57
C GLY A 269 17.82 21.05 -10.20
N LYS A 270 18.47 22.20 -10.48
CA LYS A 270 19.92 22.43 -10.29
C LYS A 270 20.45 21.97 -8.93
N GLN A 271 19.80 22.39 -7.83
CA GLN A 271 20.27 22.05 -6.47
C GLN A 271 20.29 20.54 -6.21
N THR A 272 19.33 19.82 -6.77
CA THR A 272 19.23 18.34 -6.64
C THR A 272 20.37 17.68 -7.43
N LEU A 273 20.62 18.08 -8.68
CA LEU A 273 21.74 17.56 -9.48
C LEU A 273 23.11 17.86 -8.84
N GLU A 274 23.28 19.07 -8.28
CA GLU A 274 24.49 19.40 -7.51
C GLU A 274 24.63 18.53 -6.24
N GLY A 275 23.50 18.16 -5.62
CA GLY A 275 23.44 17.20 -4.52
C GLY A 275 23.94 15.81 -4.95
N TYR A 276 23.49 15.32 -6.10
CA TYR A 276 23.93 14.03 -6.66
C TYR A 276 25.43 14.01 -6.96
N VAL A 277 25.97 15.07 -7.58
CA VAL A 277 27.43 15.20 -7.81
C VAL A 277 28.21 15.13 -6.49
N ARG A 278 27.75 15.80 -5.44
CA ARG A 278 28.40 15.74 -4.13
C ARG A 278 28.35 14.35 -3.51
N SER A 279 27.20 13.67 -3.61
CA SER A 279 27.08 12.28 -3.12
C SER A 279 28.06 11.34 -3.85
N LEU A 280 28.08 11.40 -5.18
CA LEU A 280 28.99 10.59 -5.99
C LEU A 280 30.48 10.84 -5.68
N GLN A 281 30.85 12.08 -5.32
CA GLN A 281 32.21 12.40 -4.87
C GLN A 281 32.53 11.86 -3.48
N GLN A 282 31.58 11.96 -2.54
CA GLN A 282 31.71 11.38 -1.20
C GLN A 282 31.86 9.86 -1.26
N ASP A 283 31.16 9.22 -2.18
CA ASP A 283 31.20 7.77 -2.40
C ASP A 283 32.39 7.33 -3.28
N ASN A 284 33.29 8.27 -3.63
CA ASN A 284 34.48 8.03 -4.47
C ASN A 284 34.18 7.39 -5.84
N ARG A 285 33.02 7.74 -6.44
CA ARG A 285 32.59 7.24 -7.76
C ARG A 285 33.03 8.18 -8.90
N ILE A 286 33.17 9.47 -8.62
CA ILE A 286 33.68 10.52 -9.50
C ILE A 286 34.58 11.45 -8.70
N ASP A 287 35.45 12.24 -9.40
CA ASP A 287 36.29 13.25 -8.75
C ASP A 287 36.33 14.55 -9.57
N LYS A 288 36.99 15.56 -9.00
CA LYS A 288 37.20 16.89 -9.58
C LYS A 288 38.61 17.07 -10.04
N PHE A 289 38.80 17.53 -11.27
CA PHE A 289 40.08 17.74 -11.89
C PHE A 289 40.27 19.19 -12.37
N GLN A 290 41.46 19.74 -12.17
CA GLN A 290 41.92 21.00 -12.78
C GLN A 290 43.00 20.66 -13.81
N LEU A 291 42.73 21.00 -15.07
CA LEU A 291 43.67 20.70 -16.18
C LEU A 291 44.81 21.71 -16.32
N THR A 292 44.77 22.86 -15.61
CA THR A 292 45.78 23.88 -15.62
C THR A 292 46.20 24.30 -14.21
N ALA A 293 47.50 24.51 -13.98
CA ALA A 293 48.05 24.90 -12.68
C ALA A 293 47.66 26.30 -12.19
N THR A 294 47.04 27.13 -13.01
CA THR A 294 46.76 28.55 -12.76
C THR A 294 45.29 28.89 -12.55
N GLY A 295 44.48 27.93 -12.02
CA GLY A 295 43.12 28.25 -11.61
C GLY A 295 42.10 28.21 -12.75
N GLY A 296 42.07 27.15 -13.52
CA GLY A 296 41.10 26.89 -14.58
C GLY A 296 39.78 26.31 -14.09
N ARG A 297 38.87 25.99 -15.03
CA ARG A 297 37.61 25.28 -14.76
C ARG A 297 37.87 23.96 -14.02
N VAL A 298 36.99 23.63 -13.09
CA VAL A 298 36.99 22.33 -12.41
C VAL A 298 36.07 21.40 -13.18
N TRP A 299 36.59 20.32 -13.66
CA TRP A 299 35.92 19.30 -14.45
C TRP A 299 35.57 18.09 -13.58
N LEU A 300 34.54 17.34 -13.98
CA LEU A 300 34.12 16.10 -13.35
C LEU A 300 34.58 14.91 -14.22
N GLY A 301 35.06 13.86 -13.59
CA GLY A 301 35.49 12.64 -14.27
C GLY A 301 35.60 11.45 -13.34
N ALA A 302 35.99 10.30 -13.89
CA ALA A 302 36.22 9.08 -13.14
C ALA A 302 37.47 9.23 -12.25
N VAL A 303 37.43 8.60 -11.07
CA VAL A 303 38.58 8.60 -10.12
C VAL A 303 39.86 8.08 -10.76
N ASP A 304 39.77 7.11 -11.67
CA ASP A 304 40.86 6.49 -12.42
C ASP A 304 40.75 6.72 -13.94
N GLY A 305 40.05 7.77 -14.36
CA GLY A 305 39.80 8.10 -15.75
C GLY A 305 40.93 8.84 -16.46
N PRO A 306 40.73 9.25 -17.73
CA PRO A 306 41.71 9.99 -18.52
C PRO A 306 42.22 11.27 -17.87
N MET A 307 41.37 12.03 -17.17
CA MET A 307 41.80 13.24 -16.46
C MET A 307 42.73 12.93 -15.29
N SER A 308 42.46 11.88 -14.54
CA SER A 308 43.29 11.49 -13.40
C SER A 308 44.69 11.00 -13.84
N ARG A 309 44.79 10.45 -15.06
CA ARG A 309 46.03 9.96 -15.65
C ARG A 309 46.82 11.02 -16.46
N GLY A 310 46.24 12.23 -16.61
CA GLY A 310 46.83 13.28 -17.44
C GLY A 310 46.71 13.00 -18.95
N GLU A 311 45.81 12.11 -19.36
CA GLU A 311 45.62 11.66 -20.75
C GLU A 311 44.44 12.38 -21.42
N TYR A 312 43.77 13.30 -20.72
CA TYR A 312 42.58 13.98 -21.24
C TYR A 312 42.94 15.06 -22.24
N GLU A 313 42.52 14.90 -23.49
CA GLU A 313 42.56 15.92 -24.53
C GLU A 313 41.18 16.55 -24.70
N ALA A 314 41.01 17.80 -24.32
CA ALA A 314 39.78 18.54 -24.54
C ALA A 314 39.50 18.71 -26.01
N VAL A 315 38.38 18.22 -26.51
CA VAL A 315 37.92 18.54 -27.86
C VAL A 315 37.46 19.99 -27.88
N THR A 316 38.32 20.86 -28.41
CA THR A 316 38.17 22.33 -28.46
C THR A 316 37.07 22.82 -29.41
N ALA A 317 36.17 21.96 -29.88
CA ALA A 317 35.24 22.26 -30.97
C ALA A 317 33.89 22.86 -30.57
N ARG A 318 33.62 23.20 -29.30
CA ARG A 318 32.31 23.77 -28.89
C ARG A 318 32.35 25.13 -28.21
N ASP A 319 33.49 25.80 -28.11
CA ASP A 319 33.57 27.16 -27.55
C ASP A 319 33.38 28.28 -28.60
N ASN A 320 33.06 27.96 -29.82
CA ASN A 320 32.88 28.93 -30.93
C ASN A 320 31.55 28.69 -31.69
N VAL A 321 30.42 28.72 -31.03
CA VAL A 321 29.11 29.02 -31.65
C VAL A 321 28.26 29.80 -30.67
#